data_43250299ed856d66e762d80dd273699f
#
_entry.id   43250299ed856d66e762d80dd273699f
#
_cell.length_a   1.000
_cell.length_b   1.000
_cell.length_c   1.000
_cell.angle_alpha   90.00
_cell.angle_beta   90.00
_cell.angle_gamma   90.00
#
_symmetry.space_group_name_H-M   'P 1'
#
loop_
_entity.id
_entity.type
_entity.pdbx_description
1 polymer ?
#
loop_
_entity_poly.entity_id
_entity_poly.type
_entity_poly.pdbx_seq_one_letter_code
_entity_poly.pdbx_strand_id
1 'polypeptide(L)'
;MVLCIQKEYLRSPVIVKVNKESYDTEIVYKYTAGRNNMAGYRMAAEFNDKLYFVGSGYPTNNLVEIDPINNTSNVVFESTALDSAFSTGIRGLYVYDNQLIMSMSSDTSDIKGVRILTTSNPSSGEWTEIANQDTFLDLPACYKRDGINGGGIWDIVSFNGYLYVSIVTSKTDPDTLVNNKQGFAMFRGSKEEDGTWSWKMIIGDKNQGALYDFGLGVKESGAGNLFVYDNYLYIGNYNDPMLDLAEIPNNGNFELVYNDLVNAVNLYRMDENENIEMVVGQPNEEFVAGP
;
A
#
# COMPACT_ATOMS: atom_id res chain seq x y z
N MET A 1 17.22 3.07 -17.17
CA MET A 1 15.88 2.54 -16.83
C MET A 1 16.08 1.14 -16.29
N VAL A 2 15.51 0.84 -15.14
CA VAL A 2 15.55 -0.51 -14.57
C VAL A 2 14.16 -1.11 -14.71
N LEU A 3 14.07 -2.34 -15.18
CA LEU A 3 12.83 -3.05 -15.43
C LEU A 3 12.81 -4.36 -14.63
N CYS A 4 11.70 -4.67 -13.99
CA CYS A 4 11.48 -5.97 -13.36
C CYS A 4 10.79 -6.88 -14.38
N ILE A 5 11.38 -8.02 -14.71
CA ILE A 5 10.84 -8.99 -15.65
C ILE A 5 10.57 -10.30 -14.92
N GLN A 6 9.32 -10.75 -14.95
CA GLN A 6 8.92 -12.09 -14.53
C GLN A 6 8.90 -12.99 -15.76
N LYS A 7 9.74 -14.00 -15.80
CA LYS A 7 9.77 -14.97 -16.89
C LYS A 7 9.40 -16.37 -16.39
N GLU A 8 8.46 -16.97 -17.09
CA GLU A 8 7.78 -18.26 -16.92
C GLU A 8 8.34 -19.30 -15.94
N TYR A 9 7.45 -19.82 -15.13
CA TYR A 9 7.30 -21.10 -14.38
C TYR A 9 8.49 -21.78 -13.68
N LEU A 10 9.72 -21.50 -14.00
CA LEU A 10 10.87 -22.21 -13.44
C LEU A 10 12.06 -21.32 -13.08
N ARG A 11 11.93 -20.01 -13.09
CA ARG A 11 13.05 -19.09 -12.91
C ARG A 11 12.82 -18.11 -11.77
N SER A 12 13.87 -17.86 -11.02
CA SER A 12 13.89 -16.84 -9.98
C SER A 12 13.66 -15.45 -10.58
N PRO A 13 12.93 -14.55 -9.89
CA PRO A 13 12.78 -13.17 -10.35
C PRO A 13 14.12 -12.45 -10.41
N VAL A 14 14.24 -11.54 -11.37
CA VAL A 14 15.45 -10.77 -11.62
C VAL A 14 15.13 -9.29 -11.71
N ILE A 15 16.11 -8.46 -11.34
CA ILE A 15 16.12 -7.04 -11.63
C ILE A 15 17.09 -6.82 -12.77
N VAL A 16 16.64 -6.11 -13.81
CA VAL A 16 17.37 -5.91 -15.06
C VAL A 16 17.62 -4.42 -15.27
N LYS A 17 18.87 -4.08 -15.54
CA LYS A 17 19.28 -2.77 -16.03
C LYS A 17 19.17 -2.75 -17.56
N VAL A 18 18.56 -1.70 -18.10
CA VAL A 18 18.41 -1.50 -19.54
C VAL A 18 19.15 -0.23 -19.95
N ASN A 19 20.05 -0.32 -20.90
CA ASN A 19 20.64 0.85 -21.52
C ASN A 19 19.57 1.59 -22.34
N LYS A 20 19.45 2.90 -22.16
CA LYS A 20 18.39 3.69 -22.82
C LYS A 20 18.63 3.88 -24.32
N GLU A 21 19.89 3.79 -24.76
CA GLU A 21 20.27 4.06 -26.15
C GLU A 21 20.37 2.77 -26.96
N SER A 22 21.11 1.77 -26.44
CA SER A 22 21.32 0.50 -27.14
C SER A 22 20.24 -0.56 -26.87
N TYR A 23 19.43 -0.37 -25.81
CA TYR A 23 18.48 -1.37 -25.27
C TYR A 23 19.14 -2.67 -24.77
N ASP A 24 20.45 -2.67 -24.62
CA ASP A 24 21.16 -3.80 -24.02
C ASP A 24 20.68 -4.01 -22.59
N THR A 25 20.62 -5.27 -22.18
CA THR A 25 20.10 -5.67 -20.86
C THR A 25 21.17 -6.39 -20.05
N GLU A 26 21.25 -6.05 -18.76
CA GLU A 26 22.12 -6.69 -17.78
C GLU A 26 21.31 -7.10 -16.56
N ILE A 27 21.49 -8.33 -16.06
CA ILE A 27 20.89 -8.75 -14.79
C ILE A 27 21.76 -8.21 -13.66
N VAL A 28 21.21 -7.25 -12.89
CA VAL A 28 21.90 -6.63 -11.75
C VAL A 28 21.61 -7.33 -10.44
N TYR A 29 20.50 -8.05 -10.36
CA TYR A 29 20.16 -8.90 -9.20
C TYR A 29 19.32 -10.10 -9.63
N LYS A 30 19.60 -11.25 -9.03
CA LYS A 30 18.83 -12.48 -9.20
C LYS A 30 18.56 -13.12 -7.85
N TYR A 31 17.29 -13.36 -7.55
CA TYR A 31 16.90 -14.09 -6.36
C TYR A 31 17.29 -15.58 -6.50
N THR A 32 17.99 -16.12 -5.52
CA THR A 32 18.57 -17.47 -5.59
C THR A 32 17.96 -18.49 -4.62
N ALA A 33 17.23 -18.05 -3.61
CA ALA A 33 16.65 -18.93 -2.61
C ALA A 33 15.30 -19.52 -3.08
N GLY A 34 15.32 -20.72 -3.64
CA GLY A 34 14.16 -21.59 -3.86
C GLY A 34 13.01 -21.03 -4.70
N ARG A 35 12.40 -21.89 -5.48
CA ARG A 35 11.38 -21.52 -6.51
C ARG A 35 10.08 -20.94 -5.98
N ASN A 36 9.73 -21.14 -4.72
CA ASN A 36 8.41 -20.83 -4.19
C ASN A 36 8.38 -19.59 -3.31
N ASN A 37 9.52 -18.92 -3.11
CA ASN A 37 9.64 -17.94 -2.06
C ASN A 37 9.63 -16.48 -2.55
N MET A 38 9.64 -16.23 -3.85
CA MET A 38 9.61 -14.89 -4.42
C MET A 38 8.82 -14.86 -5.73
N ALA A 39 7.73 -14.08 -5.73
CA ALA A 39 6.88 -13.94 -6.92
C ALA A 39 7.42 -12.89 -7.91
N GLY A 40 8.04 -11.82 -7.42
CA GLY A 40 8.58 -10.73 -8.23
C GLY A 40 8.93 -9.49 -7.41
N TYR A 41 9.37 -8.44 -8.10
CA TYR A 41 9.59 -7.12 -7.53
C TYR A 41 8.46 -6.20 -7.95
N ARG A 42 7.82 -5.51 -7.00
CA ARG A 42 6.59 -4.75 -7.25
C ARG A 42 6.71 -3.24 -7.09
N MET A 43 7.68 -2.78 -6.31
CA MET A 43 7.90 -1.37 -6.03
C MET A 43 9.39 -1.07 -6.03
N ALA A 44 9.72 0.19 -6.35
CA ALA A 44 11.09 0.68 -6.30
C ALA A 44 11.11 2.14 -5.84
N ALA A 45 12.20 2.51 -5.18
CA ALA A 45 12.51 3.89 -4.82
C ALA A 45 14.01 4.16 -5.03
N GLU A 46 14.34 5.40 -5.36
CA GLU A 46 15.70 5.91 -5.35
C GLU A 46 15.93 6.67 -4.04
N PHE A 47 16.99 6.33 -3.32
CA PHE A 47 17.33 6.96 -2.05
C PHE A 47 18.85 6.89 -1.84
N ASN A 48 19.47 8.04 -1.52
CA ASN A 48 20.92 8.16 -1.29
C ASN A 48 21.76 7.53 -2.43
N ASP A 49 21.46 7.90 -3.69
CA ASP A 49 22.14 7.43 -4.91
C ASP A 49 22.07 5.91 -5.14
N LYS A 50 21.18 5.23 -4.43
CA LYS A 50 20.91 3.80 -4.57
C LYS A 50 19.47 3.54 -4.96
N LEU A 51 19.24 2.36 -5.53
CA LEU A 51 17.90 1.89 -5.90
C LEU A 51 17.48 0.78 -4.96
N TYR A 52 16.26 0.87 -4.45
CA TYR A 52 15.66 -0.10 -3.54
C TYR A 52 14.48 -0.77 -4.20
N PHE A 53 14.41 -2.09 -4.17
CA PHE A 53 13.35 -2.88 -4.77
C PHE A 53 12.67 -3.77 -3.74
N VAL A 54 11.35 -3.70 -3.69
CA VAL A 54 10.53 -4.56 -2.83
C VAL A 54 10.25 -5.87 -3.53
N GLY A 55 10.76 -6.95 -2.99
CA GLY A 55 10.44 -8.31 -3.41
C GLY A 55 9.21 -8.84 -2.67
N SER A 56 8.26 -9.38 -3.44
CA SER A 56 7.05 -10.01 -2.91
C SER A 56 7.20 -11.53 -2.94
N GLY A 57 7.23 -12.15 -1.79
CA GLY A 57 7.46 -13.59 -1.64
C GLY A 57 6.73 -14.20 -0.44
N TYR A 58 6.96 -15.48 -0.22
CA TYR A 58 6.50 -16.24 0.93
C TYR A 58 7.58 -17.27 1.30
N PRO A 59 7.94 -17.45 2.55
CA PRO A 59 7.39 -16.84 3.77
C PRO A 59 7.97 -15.46 4.09
N THR A 60 8.84 -14.90 3.26
CA THR A 60 9.45 -13.60 3.53
C THR A 60 9.38 -12.69 2.31
N ASN A 61 9.25 -11.41 2.58
CA ASN A 61 9.44 -10.34 1.62
C ASN A 61 10.78 -9.68 1.90
N ASN A 62 11.45 -9.19 0.87
CA ASN A 62 12.74 -8.57 1.04
C ASN A 62 12.81 -7.17 0.42
N LEU A 63 13.77 -6.39 0.88
CA LEU A 63 14.21 -5.14 0.26
C LEU A 63 15.61 -5.36 -0.29
N VAL A 64 15.73 -5.21 -1.60
CA VAL A 64 17.01 -5.31 -2.31
C VAL A 64 17.53 -3.92 -2.58
N GLU A 65 18.73 -3.64 -2.11
CA GLU A 65 19.51 -2.45 -2.46
C GLU A 65 20.38 -2.75 -3.69
N ILE A 66 20.40 -1.84 -4.64
CA ILE A 66 21.31 -1.84 -5.79
C ILE A 66 22.10 -0.54 -5.77
N ASP A 67 23.41 -0.67 -5.73
CA ASP A 67 24.34 0.44 -5.94
C ASP A 67 24.71 0.49 -7.42
N PRO A 68 24.18 1.44 -8.20
CA PRO A 68 24.43 1.51 -9.65
C PRO A 68 25.84 2.00 -9.99
N ILE A 69 26.54 2.62 -9.04
CA ILE A 69 27.90 3.14 -9.24
C ILE A 69 28.91 2.02 -9.08
N ASN A 70 28.79 1.23 -8.00
CA ASN A 70 29.69 0.14 -7.69
C ASN A 70 29.25 -1.20 -8.31
N ASN A 71 28.10 -1.22 -8.95
CA ASN A 71 27.48 -2.41 -9.55
C ASN A 71 27.33 -3.57 -8.55
N THR A 72 26.90 -3.24 -7.31
CA THR A 72 26.65 -4.22 -6.24
C THR A 72 25.19 -4.31 -5.89
N SER A 73 24.75 -5.45 -5.37
CA SER A 73 23.38 -5.67 -4.93
C SER A 73 23.35 -6.50 -3.64
N ASN A 74 22.53 -6.10 -2.69
CA ASN A 74 22.40 -6.75 -1.39
C ASN A 74 20.94 -6.79 -0.93
N VAL A 75 20.56 -7.83 -0.19
CA VAL A 75 19.32 -7.82 0.60
C VAL A 75 19.61 -7.06 1.89
N VAL A 76 18.92 -5.93 2.10
CA VAL A 76 19.12 -5.05 3.26
C VAL A 76 18.03 -5.19 4.30
N PHE A 77 16.93 -5.88 3.97
CA PHE A 77 15.83 -6.17 4.88
C PHE A 77 15.09 -7.43 4.46
N GLU A 78 14.65 -8.20 5.45
CA GLU A 78 13.73 -9.33 5.28
C GLU A 78 12.59 -9.21 6.30
N SER A 79 11.35 -9.35 5.85
CA SER A 79 10.17 -9.15 6.70
C SER A 79 10.14 -10.07 7.93
N THR A 80 10.59 -11.30 7.76
CA THR A 80 10.71 -12.28 8.86
C THR A 80 11.78 -11.96 9.90
N ALA A 81 12.70 -11.03 9.60
CA ALA A 81 13.71 -10.59 10.57
C ALA A 81 13.12 -9.73 11.70
N LEU A 82 12.02 -9.01 11.44
CA LEU A 82 11.29 -8.28 12.48
C LEU A 82 10.52 -9.23 13.40
N ASP A 83 9.87 -10.19 12.80
CA ASP A 83 9.06 -11.19 13.49
C ASP A 83 8.77 -12.32 12.51
N SER A 84 8.97 -13.58 12.92
CA SER A 84 8.67 -14.74 12.08
C SER A 84 7.20 -14.84 11.66
N ALA A 85 6.32 -14.10 12.33
CA ALA A 85 4.92 -13.97 11.98
C ALA A 85 4.68 -13.05 10.77
N PHE A 86 5.63 -12.19 10.39
CA PHE A 86 5.52 -11.34 9.21
C PHE A 86 5.94 -12.08 7.94
N SER A 87 5.09 -12.95 7.48
CA SER A 87 5.28 -13.64 6.20
C SER A 87 4.78 -12.83 5.01
N THR A 88 3.95 -11.81 5.23
CA THR A 88 3.36 -11.01 4.16
C THR A 88 3.85 -9.56 4.12
N GLY A 89 3.85 -9.07 3.09
CA GLY A 89 3.91 -8.00 2.21
C GLY A 89 4.45 -6.67 2.70
N ILE A 90 5.68 -6.38 2.37
CA ILE A 90 6.04 -4.97 2.14
C ILE A 90 5.12 -4.47 1.03
N ARG A 91 4.31 -3.44 1.32
CA ARG A 91 3.28 -2.93 0.40
C ARG A 91 3.67 -1.62 -0.25
N GLY A 92 4.34 -0.73 0.47
CA GLY A 92 4.76 0.57 0.01
C GLY A 92 6.23 0.82 0.27
N LEU A 93 6.86 1.57 -0.62
CA LEU A 93 8.20 2.10 -0.46
C LEU A 93 8.20 3.55 -0.95
N TYR A 94 8.58 4.47 -0.08
CA TYR A 94 8.52 5.89 -0.35
C TYR A 94 9.69 6.65 0.28
N VAL A 95 10.07 7.77 -0.30
CA VAL A 95 11.10 8.65 0.26
C VAL A 95 10.45 9.92 0.78
N TYR A 96 10.66 10.22 2.05
CA TYR A 96 10.13 11.41 2.71
C TYR A 96 11.10 11.92 3.77
N ASP A 97 11.30 13.21 3.85
CA ASP A 97 12.14 13.88 4.85
C ASP A 97 13.52 13.21 5.03
N ASN A 98 14.19 12.96 3.91
CA ASN A 98 15.50 12.29 3.86
C ASN A 98 15.52 10.92 4.56
N GLN A 99 14.41 10.22 4.55
CA GLN A 99 14.27 8.87 5.06
C GLN A 99 13.56 7.97 4.02
N LEU A 100 13.93 6.69 4.00
CA LEU A 100 13.20 5.66 3.28
C LEU A 100 12.10 5.13 4.20
N ILE A 101 10.87 5.18 3.71
CA ILE A 101 9.67 4.73 4.42
C ILE A 101 9.17 3.45 3.77
N MET A 102 8.84 2.48 4.58
CA MET A 102 8.35 1.18 4.16
C MET A 102 7.06 0.84 4.90
N SER A 103 5.99 0.53 4.18
CA SER A 103 4.76 0.01 4.78
C SER A 103 4.70 -1.50 4.67
N MET A 104 4.21 -2.14 5.73
CA MET A 104 4.01 -3.58 5.81
C MET A 104 2.55 -3.89 6.06
N SER A 105 2.01 -4.85 5.33
CA SER A 105 0.67 -5.39 5.58
C SER A 105 0.65 -6.33 6.76
N SER A 106 -0.55 -6.52 7.32
CA SER A 106 -0.74 -7.60 8.28
C SER A 106 -0.64 -8.96 7.60
N ASP A 107 -0.17 -9.92 8.34
CA ASP A 107 -0.14 -11.31 7.94
C ASP A 107 -1.46 -12.02 8.27
N THR A 108 -1.53 -13.25 7.79
CA THR A 108 -2.56 -14.24 8.17
C THR A 108 -2.44 -14.72 9.61
N SER A 109 -1.35 -14.43 10.31
CA SER A 109 -1.18 -14.78 11.72
C SER A 109 -1.78 -13.72 12.64
N ASP A 110 -2.24 -14.13 13.80
CA ASP A 110 -3.07 -13.33 14.74
C ASP A 110 -2.31 -12.23 15.49
N ILE A 111 -1.07 -11.95 15.15
CA ILE A 111 -0.18 -11.35 16.14
C ILE A 111 0.12 -9.88 15.88
N LYS A 112 0.16 -9.45 14.61
CA LYS A 112 0.56 -8.05 14.36
C LYS A 112 -0.05 -7.54 13.05
N GLY A 113 -0.65 -6.37 13.18
CA GLY A 113 -1.23 -5.64 12.06
C GLY A 113 -0.20 -4.94 11.18
N VAL A 114 -0.69 -3.99 10.44
CA VAL A 114 0.13 -3.14 9.58
C VAL A 114 1.18 -2.35 10.38
N ARG A 115 2.27 -2.01 9.71
CA ARG A 115 3.32 -1.13 10.25
C ARG A 115 3.84 -0.19 9.18
N ILE A 116 4.28 0.97 9.63
CA ILE A 116 5.10 1.88 8.83
C ILE A 116 6.43 2.03 9.53
N LEU A 117 7.48 1.69 8.81
CA LEU A 117 8.86 1.74 9.26
C LEU A 117 9.62 2.81 8.49
N THR A 118 10.61 3.42 9.13
CA THR A 118 11.47 4.42 8.49
C THR A 118 12.93 4.21 8.85
N THR A 119 13.82 4.58 7.94
CA THR A 119 15.27 4.58 8.16
C THR A 119 15.96 5.63 7.31
N SER A 120 17.03 6.23 7.83
CA SER A 120 17.97 7.07 7.06
C SER A 120 19.12 6.25 6.45
N ASN A 121 19.29 5.00 6.89
CA ASN A 121 20.34 4.11 6.41
C ASN A 121 19.82 2.66 6.27
N PRO A 122 19.18 2.31 5.15
CA PRO A 122 18.63 0.98 4.94
C PRO A 122 19.64 -0.16 5.10
N SER A 123 20.90 0.09 4.75
CA SER A 123 21.97 -0.91 4.83
C SER A 123 22.41 -1.22 6.26
N SER A 124 22.03 -0.41 7.28
CA SER A 124 22.31 -0.71 8.69
C SER A 124 21.42 -1.83 9.23
N GLY A 125 20.29 -2.10 8.59
CA GLY A 125 19.26 -3.00 9.11
C GLY A 125 18.43 -2.40 10.26
N GLU A 126 18.67 -1.13 10.61
CA GLU A 126 17.95 -0.43 11.69
C GLU A 126 16.75 0.31 11.11
N TRP A 127 15.57 -0.03 11.61
CA TRP A 127 14.30 0.57 11.23
C TRP A 127 13.53 1.05 12.45
N THR A 128 12.96 2.23 12.37
CA THR A 128 12.12 2.82 13.41
C THR A 128 10.65 2.71 13.00
N GLU A 129 9.81 2.17 13.87
CA GLU A 129 8.38 2.15 13.67
C GLU A 129 7.79 3.53 13.95
N ILE A 130 7.03 4.07 12.99
CA ILE A 130 6.37 5.38 13.08
C ILE A 130 4.84 5.28 13.12
N ALA A 131 4.29 4.13 12.75
CA ALA A 131 2.88 3.79 12.90
C ALA A 131 2.69 2.27 12.92
N ASN A 132 1.62 1.84 13.56
CA ASN A 132 1.19 0.45 13.64
C ASN A 132 -0.34 0.36 13.65
N GLN A 133 -0.89 -0.84 13.90
CA GLN A 133 -2.33 -1.06 13.94
C GLN A 133 -3.06 -0.14 14.94
N ASP A 134 -2.46 0.13 16.11
CA ASP A 134 -3.09 0.94 17.15
C ASP A 134 -3.20 2.41 16.73
N THR A 135 -2.26 2.86 15.88
CA THR A 135 -2.25 4.20 15.27
C THR A 135 -3.50 4.43 14.42
N PHE A 136 -4.00 3.38 13.77
CA PHE A 136 -5.11 3.45 12.82
C PHE A 136 -6.47 3.11 13.44
N LEU A 137 -6.64 3.38 14.73
CA LEU A 137 -7.91 3.39 15.44
C LEU A 137 -8.75 2.11 15.29
N ASP A 138 -8.12 0.96 15.46
CA ASP A 138 -8.83 -0.33 15.39
C ASP A 138 -9.54 -0.61 14.06
N LEU A 139 -9.10 -0.01 12.95
CA LEU A 139 -9.66 -0.35 11.65
C LEU A 139 -9.45 -1.84 11.35
N PRO A 140 -10.49 -2.59 10.99
CA PRO A 140 -10.44 -4.05 10.84
C PRO A 140 -9.37 -4.51 9.86
N ALA A 141 -9.07 -3.71 8.85
CA ALA A 141 -8.07 -4.01 7.84
C ALA A 141 -6.61 -3.84 8.31
N CYS A 142 -6.40 -3.18 9.44
CA CYS A 142 -5.05 -2.91 9.95
C CYS A 142 -4.49 -4.05 10.79
N TYR A 143 -5.31 -4.99 11.20
CA TYR A 143 -4.88 -6.19 11.92
C TYR A 143 -5.80 -7.36 11.59
N LYS A 144 -5.28 -8.56 11.73
CA LYS A 144 -6.09 -9.76 11.68
C LYS A 144 -6.66 -10.04 13.06
N ARG A 145 -7.98 -10.10 13.15
CA ARG A 145 -8.69 -10.46 14.37
C ARG A 145 -9.72 -11.52 14.02
N ASP A 146 -9.72 -12.62 14.76
CA ASP A 146 -10.77 -13.65 14.68
C ASP A 146 -11.06 -14.12 13.25
N GLY A 147 -10.03 -14.35 12.47
CA GLY A 147 -10.18 -14.83 11.09
C GLY A 147 -10.48 -13.76 10.04
N ILE A 148 -10.67 -12.49 10.42
CA ILE A 148 -10.89 -11.39 9.49
C ILE A 148 -9.60 -11.08 8.72
N ASN A 149 -9.67 -11.13 7.40
CA ASN A 149 -8.55 -10.75 6.54
C ASN A 149 -8.63 -9.25 6.24
N GLY A 150 -7.68 -8.50 6.77
CA GLY A 150 -7.54 -7.09 6.45
C GLY A 150 -6.69 -6.87 5.20
N GLY A 151 -7.01 -5.83 4.43
CA GLY A 151 -6.24 -5.45 3.25
C GLY A 151 -4.96 -4.66 3.55
N GLY A 152 -4.90 -4.02 4.69
CA GLY A 152 -3.75 -3.24 5.14
C GLY A 152 -3.55 -1.92 4.41
N ILE A 153 -2.34 -1.38 4.50
CA ILE A 153 -1.95 -0.16 3.83
C ILE A 153 -1.92 -0.40 2.32
N TRP A 154 -2.61 0.46 1.58
CA TRP A 154 -2.69 0.35 0.13
C TRP A 154 -1.66 1.23 -0.55
N ASP A 155 -1.62 2.50 -0.21
CA ASP A 155 -0.73 3.48 -0.82
C ASP A 155 -0.21 4.49 0.19
N ILE A 156 0.93 5.12 -0.13
CA ILE A 156 1.59 6.10 0.72
C ILE A 156 2.26 7.16 -0.15
N VAL A 157 2.07 8.43 0.20
CA VAL A 157 2.61 9.56 -0.55
C VAL A 157 2.86 10.76 0.38
N SER A 158 3.80 11.63 0.03
CA SER A 158 3.93 12.92 0.71
C SER A 158 3.24 14.03 -0.08
N PHE A 159 2.54 14.89 0.65
CA PHE A 159 1.91 16.08 0.10
C PHE A 159 1.92 17.21 1.13
N ASN A 160 2.30 18.41 0.71
CA ASN A 160 2.32 19.60 1.53
C ASN A 160 3.02 19.43 2.90
N GLY A 161 4.15 18.69 2.91
CA GLY A 161 4.93 18.47 4.13
C GLY A 161 4.38 17.38 5.07
N TYR A 162 3.33 16.65 4.69
CA TYR A 162 2.74 15.55 5.43
C TYR A 162 2.86 14.23 4.68
N LEU A 163 2.73 13.13 5.41
CA LEU A 163 2.66 11.80 4.86
C LEU A 163 1.20 11.33 4.83
N TYR A 164 0.66 11.02 3.66
CA TYR A 164 -0.69 10.49 3.51
C TYR A 164 -0.64 9.00 3.24
N VAL A 165 -1.52 8.27 3.91
CA VAL A 165 -1.58 6.80 3.86
C VAL A 165 -3.03 6.39 3.62
N SER A 166 -3.29 5.66 2.54
CA SER A 166 -4.59 5.04 2.30
C SER A 166 -4.61 3.60 2.81
N ILE A 167 -5.74 3.20 3.36
CA ILE A 167 -5.94 1.92 4.04
C ILE A 167 -7.18 1.25 3.51
N VAL A 168 -7.05 0.00 3.09
CA VAL A 168 -8.18 -0.86 2.75
C VAL A 168 -8.90 -1.25 4.05
N THR A 169 -10.18 -0.99 4.15
CA THR A 169 -10.96 -1.27 5.37
C THR A 169 -11.98 -2.39 5.22
N SER A 170 -12.10 -2.98 4.04
CA SER A 170 -13.00 -4.10 3.81
C SER A 170 -12.61 -5.31 4.69
N LYS A 171 -13.60 -5.96 5.25
CA LYS A 171 -13.42 -7.17 6.05
C LYS A 171 -14.34 -8.28 5.56
N THR A 172 -13.84 -9.50 5.55
CA THR A 172 -14.66 -10.69 5.33
C THR A 172 -15.13 -11.22 6.69
N ASP A 173 -16.42 -11.41 6.84
CA ASP A 173 -16.99 -12.09 8.00
C ASP A 173 -16.58 -13.57 7.94
N PRO A 174 -15.90 -14.13 8.96
CA PRO A 174 -15.39 -15.50 8.92
C PRO A 174 -16.48 -16.55 8.95
N ASP A 175 -17.65 -16.24 9.50
CA ASP A 175 -18.75 -17.20 9.66
C ASP A 175 -19.62 -17.28 8.41
N THR A 176 -19.84 -16.15 7.75
CA THR A 176 -20.72 -16.04 6.58
C THR A 176 -19.95 -15.96 5.28
N LEU A 177 -18.63 -15.70 5.32
CA LEU A 177 -17.77 -15.36 4.19
C LEU A 177 -18.26 -14.15 3.38
N VAL A 178 -19.14 -13.34 3.96
CA VAL A 178 -19.61 -12.10 3.37
C VAL A 178 -18.58 -11.01 3.58
N ASN A 179 -18.16 -10.39 2.50
CA ASN A 179 -17.33 -9.19 2.57
C ASN A 179 -18.22 -7.97 2.89
N ASN A 180 -18.21 -7.55 4.15
CA ASN A 180 -18.84 -6.29 4.55
C ASN A 180 -17.97 -5.15 4.04
N LYS A 181 -18.19 -4.73 2.81
CA LYS A 181 -17.46 -3.62 2.23
C LYS A 181 -17.67 -2.35 3.01
N GLN A 182 -16.55 -1.78 3.37
CA GLN A 182 -16.46 -0.43 3.86
C GLN A 182 -15.45 0.29 2.97
N GLY A 183 -15.75 1.49 2.52
CA GLY A 183 -14.84 2.27 1.70
C GLY A 183 -13.50 2.52 2.40
N PHE A 184 -12.45 2.80 1.64
CA PHE A 184 -11.10 3.02 2.19
C PHE A 184 -11.05 4.16 3.20
N ALA A 185 -10.07 4.10 4.10
CA ALA A 185 -9.69 5.20 4.98
C ALA A 185 -8.39 5.88 4.49
N MET A 186 -8.18 7.13 4.87
CA MET A 186 -6.93 7.85 4.64
C MET A 186 -6.51 8.60 5.91
N PHE A 187 -5.26 8.45 6.27
CA PHE A 187 -4.64 9.16 7.39
C PHE A 187 -3.55 10.10 6.90
N ARG A 188 -3.39 11.21 7.62
CA ARG A 188 -2.28 12.13 7.51
C ARG A 188 -1.34 11.97 8.68
N GLY A 189 -0.08 11.66 8.42
CA GLY A 189 1.01 11.66 9.40
C GLY A 189 1.78 12.97 9.38
N SER A 190 2.04 13.52 10.57
CA SER A 190 2.85 14.70 10.81
C SER A 190 4.03 14.32 11.69
N LYS A 191 5.24 14.67 11.25
CA LYS A 191 6.43 14.51 12.07
C LYS A 191 6.61 15.76 12.92
N GLU A 192 6.63 15.58 14.23
CA GLU A 192 6.79 16.65 15.21
C GLU A 192 8.27 17.05 15.35
N GLU A 193 8.53 18.20 15.99
CA GLU A 193 9.90 18.71 16.20
C GLU A 193 10.78 17.77 17.03
N ASP A 194 10.19 17.00 17.92
CA ASP A 194 10.89 16.00 18.74
C ASP A 194 11.14 14.65 18.01
N GLY A 195 10.71 14.56 16.75
CA GLY A 195 10.84 13.38 15.89
C GLY A 195 9.73 12.35 16.07
N THR A 196 8.78 12.55 16.96
CA THR A 196 7.59 11.71 17.08
C THR A 196 6.62 11.95 15.92
N TRP A 197 5.65 11.04 15.74
CA TRP A 197 4.64 11.15 14.70
C TRP A 197 3.25 11.27 15.30
N SER A 198 2.48 12.23 14.82
CA SER A 198 1.05 12.35 15.08
C SER A 198 0.26 11.97 13.84
N TRP A 199 -0.90 11.34 14.03
CA TRP A 199 -1.72 10.84 12.94
C TRP A 199 -3.15 11.34 13.08
N LYS A 200 -3.71 11.82 11.96
CA LYS A 200 -5.09 12.33 11.87
C LYS A 200 -5.83 11.59 10.77
N MET A 201 -7.02 11.10 11.07
CA MET A 201 -7.92 10.54 10.07
C MET A 201 -8.50 11.66 9.20
N ILE A 202 -8.35 11.57 7.89
CA ILE A 202 -8.91 12.51 6.91
C ILE A 202 -10.16 11.92 6.27
N ILE A 203 -10.09 10.66 5.82
CA ILE A 203 -11.20 9.90 5.27
C ILE A 203 -11.44 8.70 6.18
N GLY A 204 -12.67 8.52 6.65
CA GLY A 204 -13.00 7.45 7.57
C GLY A 204 -14.29 7.71 8.36
N ASP A 205 -14.28 7.36 9.66
CA ASP A 205 -15.43 7.58 10.52
C ASP A 205 -15.51 9.03 11.01
N LYS A 206 -16.50 9.78 10.54
CA LYS A 206 -16.75 11.16 10.98
C LYS A 206 -17.03 11.26 12.50
N ASN A 207 -17.56 10.20 13.12
CA ASN A 207 -17.76 10.19 14.58
C ASN A 207 -16.41 10.06 15.33
N GLN A 208 -15.36 9.63 14.66
CA GLN A 208 -13.99 9.55 15.19
C GLN A 208 -13.09 10.69 14.68
N GLY A 209 -13.69 11.72 14.08
CA GLY A 209 -13.00 12.96 13.71
C GLY A 209 -12.50 13.01 12.27
N ALA A 210 -12.87 12.07 11.40
CA ALA A 210 -12.60 12.19 9.97
C ALA A 210 -13.33 13.40 9.36
N LEU A 211 -12.70 14.00 8.34
CA LEU A 211 -13.31 15.11 7.58
C LEU A 211 -14.34 14.59 6.58
N TYR A 212 -14.07 13.42 6.00
CA TYR A 212 -14.87 12.78 4.96
C TYR A 212 -15.20 11.35 5.34
N ASP A 213 -16.35 10.84 4.85
CA ASP A 213 -16.74 9.46 5.06
C ASP A 213 -15.84 8.46 4.36
N PHE A 214 -15.85 7.22 4.84
CA PHE A 214 -15.13 6.11 4.21
C PHE A 214 -15.37 6.05 2.71
N GLY A 215 -14.30 5.85 1.94
CA GLY A 215 -14.35 5.76 0.48
C GLY A 215 -14.87 7.02 -0.22
N LEU A 216 -14.87 8.17 0.49
CA LEU A 216 -15.47 9.43 0.01
C LEU A 216 -16.97 9.25 -0.32
N GLY A 217 -17.70 8.57 0.56
CA GLY A 217 -19.13 8.30 0.44
C GLY A 217 -19.49 7.11 -0.47
N VAL A 218 -18.50 6.34 -0.94
CA VAL A 218 -18.71 5.15 -1.78
C VAL A 218 -18.20 3.90 -1.04
N LYS A 219 -19.10 3.03 -0.60
CA LYS A 219 -18.78 1.83 0.18
C LYS A 219 -17.92 0.84 -0.61
N GLU A 220 -18.13 0.75 -1.90
CA GLU A 220 -17.44 -0.14 -2.83
C GLU A 220 -16.03 0.33 -3.17
N SER A 221 -15.68 1.56 -2.84
CA SER A 221 -14.32 2.10 -2.96
C SER A 221 -13.38 1.44 -1.95
N GLY A 222 -12.94 0.22 -2.22
CA GLY A 222 -12.15 -0.59 -1.31
C GLY A 222 -10.74 -0.06 -1.06
N ALA A 223 -10.16 0.68 -2.01
CA ALA A 223 -8.82 1.25 -1.89
C ALA A 223 -8.72 2.63 -2.54
N GLY A 224 -7.85 3.47 -2.01
CA GLY A 224 -7.51 4.79 -2.55
C GLY A 224 -6.09 4.80 -3.10
N ASN A 225 -5.93 4.98 -4.41
CA ASN A 225 -4.63 5.22 -5.03
C ASN A 225 -4.27 6.69 -4.91
N LEU A 226 -3.07 6.98 -4.45
CA LEU A 226 -2.61 8.33 -4.15
C LEU A 226 -1.51 8.75 -5.11
N PHE A 227 -1.60 9.97 -5.66
CA PHE A 227 -0.49 10.58 -6.38
C PHE A 227 -0.55 12.10 -6.29
N VAL A 228 0.59 12.75 -6.35
CA VAL A 228 0.72 14.21 -6.27
C VAL A 228 1.01 14.76 -7.65
N TYR A 229 0.25 15.74 -8.07
CA TYR A 229 0.46 16.46 -9.31
C TYR A 229 -0.04 17.89 -9.18
N ASP A 230 0.71 18.86 -9.69
CA ASP A 230 0.35 20.28 -9.78
C ASP A 230 -0.24 20.86 -8.48
N ASN A 231 0.45 20.65 -7.36
CA ASN A 231 0.06 21.08 -6.02
C ASN A 231 -1.26 20.53 -5.48
N TYR A 232 -1.71 19.38 -6.00
CA TYR A 232 -2.85 18.64 -5.48
C TYR A 232 -2.46 17.19 -5.16
N LEU A 233 -3.09 16.64 -4.14
CA LEU A 233 -3.11 15.21 -3.91
C LEU A 233 -4.34 14.62 -4.62
N TYR A 234 -4.10 13.80 -5.62
CA TYR A 234 -5.15 13.06 -6.32
C TYR A 234 -5.41 11.73 -5.63
N ILE A 235 -6.70 11.38 -5.54
CA ILE A 235 -7.20 10.18 -4.90
C ILE A 235 -8.08 9.45 -5.89
N GLY A 236 -7.59 8.34 -6.44
CA GLY A 236 -8.36 7.46 -7.32
C GLY A 236 -8.92 6.29 -6.53
N ASN A 237 -10.23 6.06 -6.60
CA ASN A 237 -10.80 4.89 -5.96
C ASN A 237 -10.49 3.61 -6.75
N TYR A 238 -10.44 2.50 -6.05
CA TYR A 238 -10.28 1.17 -6.62
C TYR A 238 -11.39 0.25 -6.11
N ASN A 239 -12.14 -0.30 -7.06
CA ASN A 239 -13.15 -1.32 -6.80
C ASN A 239 -12.64 -2.64 -7.41
N ASP A 240 -12.78 -3.75 -6.70
CA ASP A 240 -12.36 -5.06 -7.19
C ASP A 240 -13.56 -6.01 -7.32
N PRO A 241 -14.31 -5.93 -8.45
CA PRO A 241 -15.45 -6.80 -8.68
C PRO A 241 -15.06 -8.27 -8.89
N MET A 242 -13.80 -8.55 -9.22
CA MET A 242 -13.35 -9.93 -9.46
C MET A 242 -13.28 -10.75 -8.18
N LEU A 243 -12.91 -10.12 -7.05
CA LEU A 243 -12.94 -10.77 -5.74
C LEU A 243 -14.37 -11.12 -5.35
N ASP A 244 -15.32 -10.24 -5.61
CA ASP A 244 -16.74 -10.46 -5.31
C ASP A 244 -17.36 -11.53 -6.19
N LEU A 245 -16.97 -11.58 -7.46
CA LEU A 245 -17.40 -12.67 -8.37
C LEU A 245 -16.96 -14.04 -7.85
N ALA A 246 -15.79 -14.13 -7.23
CA ALA A 246 -15.30 -15.38 -6.63
C ALA A 246 -16.09 -15.78 -5.38
N GLU A 247 -16.73 -14.84 -4.70
CA GLU A 247 -17.55 -15.08 -3.51
C GLU A 247 -19.01 -15.48 -3.82
N ILE A 248 -19.52 -15.16 -5.01
CA ILE A 248 -20.91 -15.47 -5.40
C ILE A 248 -21.30 -16.95 -5.16
N PRO A 249 -20.48 -17.95 -5.51
CA PRO A 249 -20.84 -19.35 -5.27
C PRO A 249 -21.04 -19.69 -3.79
N ASN A 250 -20.42 -18.92 -2.90
CA ASN A 250 -20.42 -19.19 -1.47
C ASN A 250 -21.54 -18.44 -0.73
N ASN A 251 -21.88 -17.23 -1.15
CA ASN A 251 -22.81 -16.36 -0.43
C ASN A 251 -24.00 -15.85 -1.26
N GLY A 252 -23.99 -16.06 -2.58
CA GLY A 252 -25.08 -15.64 -3.46
C GLY A 252 -25.26 -14.12 -3.59
N ASN A 253 -24.27 -13.32 -3.20
CA ASN A 253 -24.42 -11.88 -3.09
C ASN A 253 -24.23 -11.15 -4.43
N PHE A 254 -25.18 -11.35 -5.34
CA PHE A 254 -25.19 -10.68 -6.65
C PHE A 254 -25.31 -9.16 -6.57
N GLU A 255 -25.95 -8.64 -5.52
CA GLU A 255 -26.16 -7.19 -5.36
C GLU A 255 -24.84 -6.47 -5.14
N LEU A 256 -23.94 -7.01 -4.32
CA LEU A 256 -22.60 -6.44 -4.12
C LEU A 256 -21.80 -6.40 -5.43
N VAL A 257 -21.80 -7.52 -6.15
CA VAL A 257 -21.10 -7.60 -7.45
C VAL A 257 -21.67 -6.62 -8.47
N TYR A 258 -23.01 -6.52 -8.53
CA TYR A 258 -23.66 -5.58 -9.41
C TYR A 258 -23.30 -4.14 -9.07
N ASN A 259 -23.33 -3.78 -7.79
CA ASN A 259 -22.99 -2.45 -7.34
C ASN A 259 -21.53 -2.09 -7.68
N ASP A 260 -20.60 -3.02 -7.52
CA ASP A 260 -19.21 -2.80 -7.92
C ASP A 260 -19.03 -2.60 -9.43
N LEU A 261 -19.78 -3.36 -10.21
CA LEU A 261 -19.71 -3.26 -11.69
C LEU A 261 -20.31 -1.96 -12.22
N VAL A 262 -21.34 -1.41 -11.54
CA VAL A 262 -22.01 -0.19 -11.99
C VAL A 262 -21.45 1.08 -11.35
N ASN A 263 -20.73 0.95 -10.23
CA ASN A 263 -20.10 2.10 -9.61
C ASN A 263 -18.88 2.54 -10.40
N ALA A 264 -18.92 3.79 -10.83
CA ALA A 264 -17.84 4.37 -11.60
C ALA A 264 -16.56 4.50 -10.79
N VAL A 265 -15.43 4.37 -11.44
CA VAL A 265 -14.16 4.82 -10.91
C VAL A 265 -14.21 6.34 -10.77
N ASN A 266 -14.03 6.83 -9.57
CA ASN A 266 -14.00 8.25 -9.26
C ASN A 266 -12.56 8.73 -9.08
N LEU A 267 -12.29 9.94 -9.52
CA LEU A 267 -11.05 10.66 -9.27
C LEU A 267 -11.37 11.93 -8.51
N TYR A 268 -10.73 12.08 -7.38
CA TYR A 268 -10.82 13.26 -6.54
C TYR A 268 -9.48 13.98 -6.50
N ARG A 269 -9.47 15.25 -6.11
CA ARG A 269 -8.25 15.96 -5.75
C ARG A 269 -8.45 16.71 -4.45
N MET A 270 -7.40 16.79 -3.66
CA MET A 270 -7.34 17.46 -2.37
C MET A 270 -6.34 18.61 -2.46
N ASP A 271 -6.73 19.79 -1.99
CA ASP A 271 -5.85 20.96 -1.88
C ASP A 271 -5.01 20.94 -0.60
N GLU A 272 -4.17 21.96 -0.42
CA GLU A 272 -3.30 22.14 0.76
C GLU A 272 -4.08 22.32 2.08
N ASN A 273 -5.35 22.70 2.03
CA ASN A 273 -6.24 22.89 3.17
C ASN A 273 -7.10 21.65 3.46
N GLU A 274 -6.82 20.53 2.80
CA GLU A 274 -7.55 19.27 2.90
C GLU A 274 -9.01 19.35 2.36
N ASN A 275 -9.32 20.33 1.50
CA ASN A 275 -10.57 20.35 0.78
C ASN A 275 -10.51 19.37 -0.39
N ILE A 276 -11.46 18.42 -0.43
CA ILE A 276 -11.54 17.43 -1.49
C ILE A 276 -12.67 17.82 -2.44
N GLU A 277 -12.42 17.73 -3.74
CA GLU A 277 -13.42 17.85 -4.79
C GLU A 277 -13.34 16.67 -5.77
N MET A 278 -14.48 16.32 -6.35
CA MET A 278 -14.55 15.31 -7.41
C MET A 278 -14.11 15.92 -8.75
N VAL A 279 -13.12 15.31 -9.38
CA VAL A 279 -12.63 15.74 -10.72
C VAL A 279 -13.35 14.98 -11.82
N VAL A 280 -13.48 13.67 -11.66
CA VAL A 280 -14.17 12.76 -12.59
C VAL A 280 -14.93 11.72 -11.78
N GLY A 281 -16.13 11.41 -12.16
CA GLY A 281 -16.90 10.34 -11.54
C GLY A 281 -18.40 10.59 -11.51
N GLN A 282 -19.12 9.76 -10.78
CA GLN A 282 -20.54 9.90 -10.53
C GLN A 282 -20.79 10.61 -9.19
N PRO A 283 -21.70 11.60 -9.15
CA PRO A 283 -22.10 12.25 -7.90
C PRO A 283 -22.59 11.23 -6.87
N ASN A 284 -22.31 11.50 -5.60
CA ASN A 284 -22.80 10.74 -4.47
C ASN A 284 -23.30 11.70 -3.38
N GLU A 285 -23.67 11.18 -2.21
CA GLU A 285 -24.22 12.00 -1.12
C GLU A 285 -23.20 13.04 -0.57
N GLU A 286 -21.91 12.77 -0.73
CA GLU A 286 -20.83 13.62 -0.22
C GLU A 286 -20.28 14.58 -1.28
N PHE A 287 -20.31 14.17 -2.55
CA PHE A 287 -19.76 14.95 -3.65
C PHE A 287 -20.77 15.11 -4.79
N VAL A 288 -21.07 16.33 -5.15
CA VAL A 288 -21.78 16.65 -6.40
C VAL A 288 -20.78 16.74 -7.55
N ALA A 289 -21.24 16.39 -8.76
CA ALA A 289 -20.39 16.54 -9.93
C ALA A 289 -19.91 18.00 -10.02
N GLY A 290 -18.61 18.16 -10.20
CA GLY A 290 -18.05 19.46 -10.53
C GLY A 290 -18.65 20.01 -11.83
N PRO A 291 -18.54 21.32 -12.07
CA PRO A 291 -19.08 21.97 -13.25
C PRO A 291 -18.45 21.46 -14.54
#